data_bc9d5d2185f08c3c86a3c919eb7b73db
#
_entry.id   bc9d5d2185f08c3c86a3c919eb7b73db
#
_cell.length_a   1.000
_cell.length_b   1.000
_cell.length_c   1.000
_cell.angle_alpha   90.00
_cell.angle_beta   90.00
_cell.angle_gamma   90.00
#
_symmetry.space_group_name_H-M   'P 1'
#
loop_
_entity.id
_entity.type
_entity.pdbx_description
1 polymer ?
#
loop_
_entity_poly.entity_id
_entity_poly.type
_entity_poly.pdbx_seq_one_letter_code
_entity_poly.pdbx_strand_id
1 'polypeptide(L)'
;MKRLDIRRVCGALLALLLAAACLPLTRSYAAPVSDAIHIASEADLADLAQQCALDTWSQGKTVILDSDLSLEDGSFLPIPSFGGVFDGQGHAIRGIRISGSLSPAGLFGVVQEGGVIRDLRAEGAVTPEGDARNAGGIAGENRGTIEDCSFTGTVSGKANIGGIAGANMAAGSILHCQASGAAAGEAMTGGIAGYNEGLLASCENSAFVNVASTDPRIDLDDLTQ
;
A
#
# COMPACT_ATOMS: atom_id res chain seq x y z
N MET A 1 -61.81 15.65 32.52
CA MET A 1 -60.93 15.77 31.35
C MET A 1 -59.55 16.20 31.86
N LYS A 2 -58.55 15.28 31.88
CA LYS A 2 -57.17 15.59 32.28
C LYS A 2 -56.45 16.19 31.09
N ARG A 3 -55.94 17.41 31.21
CA ARG A 3 -55.13 18.07 30.18
C ARG A 3 -53.77 17.35 30.12
N LEU A 4 -53.44 16.83 28.95
CA LEU A 4 -52.15 16.20 28.66
C LEU A 4 -51.09 17.31 28.63
N ASP A 5 -50.05 17.20 29.45
CA ASP A 5 -48.99 18.23 29.56
C ASP A 5 -47.99 18.03 28.44
N ILE A 6 -48.18 18.74 27.32
CA ILE A 6 -47.41 18.68 26.07
C ILE A 6 -45.90 18.94 26.30
N ARG A 7 -45.54 19.68 27.34
CA ARG A 7 -44.13 20.00 27.64
C ARG A 7 -43.36 18.79 28.14
N ARG A 8 -44.00 17.81 28.78
CA ARG A 8 -43.35 16.58 29.26
C ARG A 8 -43.13 15.55 28.12
N VAL A 9 -43.99 15.59 27.10
CA VAL A 9 -43.87 14.69 25.94
C VAL A 9 -42.77 15.15 24.98
N CYS A 10 -42.62 16.45 24.76
CA CYS A 10 -41.56 17.01 23.94
C CYS A 10 -40.15 16.81 24.54
N GLY A 11 -40.02 16.88 25.87
CA GLY A 11 -38.74 16.62 26.54
C GLY A 11 -38.25 15.16 26.42
N ALA A 12 -39.19 14.21 26.52
CA ALA A 12 -38.86 12.78 26.37
C ALA A 12 -38.50 12.37 24.94
N LEU A 13 -39.13 12.98 23.93
CA LEU A 13 -38.82 12.76 22.51
C LEU A 13 -37.45 13.37 22.09
N LEU A 14 -37.11 14.52 22.67
CA LEU A 14 -35.82 15.18 22.39
C LEU A 14 -34.66 14.41 23.05
N ALA A 15 -34.85 13.83 24.22
CA ALA A 15 -33.87 12.99 24.91
C ALA A 15 -33.63 11.65 24.17
N LEU A 16 -34.68 11.07 23.55
CA LEU A 16 -34.53 9.88 22.74
C LEU A 16 -33.80 10.07 21.44
N LEU A 17 -33.90 11.28 20.81
CA LEU A 17 -33.20 11.62 19.58
C LEU A 17 -31.71 11.93 19.81
N LEU A 18 -31.33 12.42 21.00
CA LEU A 18 -29.92 12.68 21.33
C LEU A 18 -29.18 11.40 21.77
N ALA A 19 -29.86 10.39 22.29
CA ALA A 19 -29.26 9.12 22.67
C ALA A 19 -28.92 8.23 21.45
N ALA A 20 -29.54 8.46 20.29
CA ALA A 20 -29.26 7.70 19.06
C ALA A 20 -27.98 8.19 18.32
N ALA A 21 -27.43 9.34 18.68
CA ALA A 21 -26.25 9.93 18.01
C ALA A 21 -24.90 9.49 18.61
N CYS A 22 -24.90 8.69 19.69
CA CYS A 22 -23.69 8.21 20.36
C CYS A 22 -23.54 6.69 20.34
N LEU A 23 -24.05 6.01 19.31
CA LEU A 23 -23.65 4.63 19.08
C LEU A 23 -22.22 4.66 18.54
N PRO A 24 -21.25 3.99 19.21
CA PRO A 24 -19.94 3.82 18.60
C PRO A 24 -20.17 3.12 17.26
N LEU A 25 -19.62 3.69 16.18
CA LEU A 25 -19.46 2.99 14.92
C LEU A 25 -18.58 1.77 15.20
N THR A 26 -19.21 0.67 15.61
CA THR A 26 -18.56 -0.62 15.65
C THR A 26 -18.24 -0.93 14.20
N ARG A 27 -16.94 -0.77 13.85
CA ARG A 27 -16.41 -1.32 12.62
C ARG A 27 -16.86 -2.77 12.58
N SER A 28 -17.83 -3.08 11.72
CA SER A 28 -18.28 -4.46 11.52
C SER A 28 -17.10 -5.20 10.89
N TYR A 29 -16.34 -5.89 11.71
CA TYR A 29 -15.43 -6.90 11.19
C TYR A 29 -16.30 -7.94 10.51
N ALA A 30 -16.12 -8.12 9.23
CA ALA A 30 -16.73 -9.22 8.50
C ALA A 30 -16.43 -10.52 9.25
N ALA A 31 -17.42 -11.42 9.32
CA ALA A 31 -17.23 -12.75 9.87
C ALA A 31 -15.99 -13.41 9.24
N PRO A 32 -15.28 -14.30 9.96
CA PRO A 32 -14.13 -14.98 9.41
C PRO A 32 -14.53 -15.65 8.10
N VAL A 33 -13.89 -15.21 7.03
CA VAL A 33 -14.08 -15.80 5.69
C VAL A 33 -13.47 -17.19 5.77
N SER A 34 -14.30 -18.24 5.75
CA SER A 34 -13.88 -19.63 5.92
C SER A 34 -12.98 -20.15 4.78
N ASP A 35 -12.72 -19.34 3.75
CA ASP A 35 -11.96 -19.67 2.53
C ASP A 35 -10.82 -18.67 2.28
N ALA A 36 -10.28 -18.04 3.32
CA ALA A 36 -9.10 -17.20 3.16
C ALA A 36 -7.87 -18.05 2.80
N ILE A 37 -7.04 -17.51 1.92
CA ILE A 37 -5.75 -18.10 1.56
C ILE A 37 -4.73 -17.61 2.58
N HIS A 38 -4.05 -18.53 3.25
CA HIS A 38 -3.07 -18.24 4.27
C HIS A 38 -1.65 -18.33 3.72
N ILE A 39 -0.85 -17.31 3.98
CA ILE A 39 0.55 -17.22 3.60
C ILE A 39 1.39 -17.27 4.87
N ALA A 40 2.03 -18.39 5.10
CA ALA A 40 2.90 -18.64 6.26
C ALA A 40 4.37 -18.85 5.88
N SER A 41 4.67 -19.00 4.59
CA SER A 41 6.01 -19.29 4.07
C SER A 41 6.29 -18.55 2.76
N GLU A 42 7.57 -18.48 2.39
CA GLU A 42 8.01 -17.99 1.09
C GLU A 42 7.41 -18.80 -0.07
N ALA A 43 7.26 -20.12 0.12
CA ALA A 43 6.66 -21.01 -0.89
C ALA A 43 5.18 -20.64 -1.13
N ASP A 44 4.41 -20.36 -0.08
CA ASP A 44 3.01 -19.93 -0.22
C ASP A 44 2.91 -18.60 -0.98
N LEU A 45 3.85 -17.68 -0.72
CA LEU A 45 3.91 -16.40 -1.42
C LEU A 45 4.27 -16.58 -2.90
N ALA A 46 5.18 -17.51 -3.21
CA ALA A 46 5.54 -17.87 -4.58
C ALA A 46 4.38 -18.52 -5.33
N ASP A 47 3.63 -19.41 -4.67
CA ASP A 47 2.43 -20.03 -5.23
C ASP A 47 1.35 -18.96 -5.51
N LEU A 48 1.16 -18.01 -4.59
CA LEU A 48 0.27 -16.85 -4.82
C LEU A 48 0.69 -16.07 -6.08
N ALA A 49 1.99 -15.79 -6.24
CA ALA A 49 2.50 -15.06 -7.41
C ALA A 49 2.22 -15.82 -8.72
N GLN A 50 2.40 -17.15 -8.73
CA GLN A 50 2.08 -17.98 -9.88
C GLN A 50 0.58 -17.98 -10.23
N GLN A 51 -0.28 -18.11 -9.23
CA GLN A 51 -1.73 -18.09 -9.42
C GLN A 51 -2.20 -16.72 -9.95
N CYS A 52 -1.61 -15.64 -9.47
CA CYS A 52 -1.90 -14.27 -9.88
C CYS A 52 -1.35 -13.91 -11.29
N ALA A 53 -0.65 -14.82 -11.97
CA ALA A 53 -0.35 -14.69 -13.39
C ALA A 53 -1.62 -14.67 -14.26
N LEU A 54 -2.74 -15.19 -13.73
CA LEU A 54 -4.08 -15.03 -14.32
C LEU A 54 -4.74 -13.82 -13.66
N ASP A 55 -4.97 -12.76 -14.40
CA ASP A 55 -5.49 -11.48 -13.93
C ASP A 55 -6.77 -11.56 -13.08
N THR A 56 -7.63 -12.53 -13.34
CA THR A 56 -8.91 -12.66 -12.65
C THR A 56 -8.86 -13.58 -11.43
N TRP A 57 -7.75 -14.31 -11.24
CA TRP A 57 -7.71 -15.37 -10.23
C TRP A 57 -7.89 -14.86 -8.80
N SER A 58 -7.29 -13.73 -8.46
CA SER A 58 -7.34 -13.15 -7.10
C SER A 58 -8.63 -12.38 -6.81
N GLN A 59 -9.45 -12.07 -7.82
CA GLN A 59 -10.67 -11.29 -7.63
C GLN A 59 -11.64 -11.97 -6.66
N GLY A 60 -12.13 -11.21 -5.68
CA GLY A 60 -13.04 -11.69 -4.65
C GLY A 60 -12.43 -12.63 -3.61
N LYS A 61 -11.12 -12.88 -3.66
CA LYS A 61 -10.41 -13.69 -2.67
C LYS A 61 -9.82 -12.81 -1.57
N THR A 62 -9.65 -13.40 -0.39
CA THR A 62 -8.91 -12.81 0.72
C THR A 62 -7.65 -13.64 0.95
N VAL A 63 -6.52 -12.97 1.01
CA VAL A 63 -5.20 -13.52 1.34
C VAL A 63 -4.77 -12.92 2.66
N ILE A 64 -4.32 -13.74 3.59
CA ILE A 64 -3.88 -13.35 4.93
C ILE A 64 -2.43 -13.76 5.11
N LEU A 65 -1.59 -12.80 5.51
CA LEU A 65 -0.21 -13.09 5.92
C LEU A 65 -0.21 -13.47 7.40
N ASP A 66 0.12 -14.73 7.70
CA ASP A 66 0.02 -15.28 9.05
C ASP A 66 1.24 -14.98 9.94
N SER A 67 2.37 -14.61 9.33
CA SER A 67 3.63 -14.35 10.03
C SER A 67 4.56 -13.46 9.21
N ASP A 68 5.58 -12.92 9.86
CA ASP A 68 6.68 -12.26 9.15
C ASP A 68 7.39 -13.23 8.22
N LEU A 69 7.70 -12.81 7.00
CA LEU A 69 8.47 -13.56 6.02
C LEU A 69 9.82 -12.91 5.76
N SER A 70 10.84 -13.74 5.56
CA SER A 70 12.17 -13.32 5.14
C SER A 70 12.53 -14.05 3.84
N LEU A 71 12.64 -13.29 2.74
CA LEU A 71 12.96 -13.79 1.41
C LEU A 71 14.49 -13.86 1.28
N GLU A 72 15.10 -14.98 1.70
CA GLU A 72 16.56 -15.05 1.86
C GLU A 72 17.32 -15.19 0.55
N ASP A 73 16.76 -15.90 -0.43
CA ASP A 73 17.50 -16.28 -1.65
C ASP A 73 17.32 -15.31 -2.83
N GLY A 74 16.53 -14.25 -2.69
CA GLY A 74 16.32 -13.25 -3.75
C GLY A 74 15.66 -13.80 -5.02
N SER A 75 15.06 -14.98 -4.97
CA SER A 75 14.39 -15.66 -6.08
C SER A 75 12.89 -15.34 -6.16
N PHE A 76 12.39 -14.46 -5.30
CA PHE A 76 10.98 -14.11 -5.28
C PHE A 76 10.56 -13.40 -6.58
N LEU A 77 9.51 -13.93 -7.21
CA LEU A 77 8.85 -13.27 -8.34
C LEU A 77 7.74 -12.37 -7.82
N PRO A 78 7.67 -11.11 -8.27
CA PRO A 78 6.58 -10.21 -7.91
C PRO A 78 5.21 -10.83 -8.23
N ILE A 79 4.21 -10.50 -7.43
CA ILE A 79 2.81 -10.82 -7.71
C ILE A 79 2.37 -9.98 -8.91
N PRO A 80 2.13 -10.55 -10.10
CA PRO A 80 2.00 -9.76 -11.34
C PRO A 80 0.81 -8.83 -11.32
N SER A 81 -0.35 -9.32 -10.86
CA SER A 81 -1.62 -8.60 -10.86
C SER A 81 -2.50 -9.09 -9.71
N PHE A 82 -3.05 -8.19 -8.91
CA PHE A 82 -3.83 -8.55 -7.73
C PHE A 82 -5.13 -7.75 -7.62
N GLY A 83 -6.26 -8.45 -7.56
CA GLY A 83 -7.61 -7.86 -7.50
C GLY A 83 -8.45 -8.31 -6.30
N GLY A 84 -7.85 -8.98 -5.33
CA GLY A 84 -8.48 -9.42 -4.08
C GLY A 84 -8.19 -8.51 -2.90
N VAL A 85 -8.32 -9.04 -1.69
CA VAL A 85 -7.88 -8.39 -0.44
C VAL A 85 -6.64 -9.11 0.05
N PHE A 86 -5.51 -8.42 0.14
CA PHE A 86 -4.31 -8.89 0.81
C PHE A 86 -4.20 -8.18 2.17
N ASP A 87 -4.35 -8.96 3.23
CA ASP A 87 -4.30 -8.49 4.61
C ASP A 87 -2.98 -8.92 5.24
N GLY A 88 -2.07 -7.97 5.42
CA GLY A 88 -0.76 -8.21 6.01
C GLY A 88 -0.80 -8.45 7.52
N GLN A 89 -1.91 -8.20 8.21
CA GLN A 89 -2.08 -8.36 9.67
C GLN A 89 -1.00 -7.63 10.50
N GLY A 90 -0.36 -6.61 9.93
CA GLY A 90 0.80 -5.92 10.51
C GLY A 90 2.10 -6.71 10.45
N HIS A 91 2.13 -7.84 9.74
CA HIS A 91 3.35 -8.60 9.49
C HIS A 91 4.24 -7.95 8.43
N ALA A 92 5.48 -8.41 8.37
CA ALA A 92 6.50 -7.90 7.46
C ALA A 92 6.93 -8.95 6.42
N ILE A 93 7.14 -8.49 5.19
CA ILE A 93 7.86 -9.23 4.15
C ILE A 93 9.19 -8.53 3.94
N ARG A 94 10.29 -9.19 4.32
CA ARG A 94 11.66 -8.66 4.26
C ARG A 94 12.49 -9.34 3.19
N GLY A 95 13.56 -8.68 2.76
CA GLY A 95 14.49 -9.24 1.78
C GLY A 95 13.96 -9.19 0.35
N ILE A 96 12.95 -8.35 0.08
CA ILE A 96 12.42 -8.15 -1.28
C ILE A 96 13.56 -7.69 -2.19
N ARG A 97 13.75 -8.39 -3.31
CA ARG A 97 14.71 -8.05 -4.35
C ARG A 97 14.07 -8.20 -5.72
N ILE A 98 13.68 -7.09 -6.30
CA ILE A 98 13.04 -7.06 -7.61
C ILE A 98 13.99 -6.36 -8.56
N SER A 99 14.49 -7.10 -9.53
CA SER A 99 15.43 -6.65 -10.55
C SER A 99 15.01 -7.18 -11.93
N GLY A 100 15.82 -6.91 -12.96
CA GLY A 100 15.51 -7.32 -14.34
C GLY A 100 14.51 -6.40 -15.04
N SER A 101 14.09 -6.77 -16.23
CA SER A 101 13.27 -5.91 -17.11
C SER A 101 11.78 -6.00 -16.76
N LEU A 102 11.41 -5.69 -15.51
CA LEU A 102 10.02 -5.69 -15.04
C LEU A 102 9.44 -4.27 -15.09
N SER A 103 8.24 -4.14 -15.64
CA SER A 103 7.49 -2.88 -15.68
C SER A 103 6.00 -3.18 -15.91
N PRO A 104 5.11 -2.86 -14.98
CA PRO A 104 5.36 -2.23 -13.68
C PRO A 104 6.08 -3.16 -12.67
N ALA A 105 6.84 -2.58 -11.72
CA ALA A 105 7.66 -3.29 -10.75
C ALA A 105 7.32 -2.89 -9.31
N GLY A 106 7.11 -3.88 -8.45
CA GLY A 106 6.79 -3.76 -7.03
C GLY A 106 6.56 -5.13 -6.43
N LEU A 107 6.35 -5.23 -5.12
CA LEU A 107 5.88 -6.50 -4.52
C LEU A 107 4.64 -7.00 -5.27
N PHE A 108 3.73 -6.08 -5.59
CA PHE A 108 2.66 -6.26 -6.56
C PHE A 108 2.99 -5.47 -7.83
N GLY A 109 2.97 -6.11 -9.00
CA GLY A 109 3.12 -5.40 -10.27
C GLY A 109 1.97 -4.41 -10.47
N VAL A 110 0.74 -4.91 -10.45
CA VAL A 110 -0.50 -4.12 -10.57
C VAL A 110 -1.47 -4.48 -9.45
N VAL A 111 -1.96 -3.50 -8.72
CA VAL A 111 -3.16 -3.62 -7.87
C VAL A 111 -4.35 -3.20 -8.71
N GLN A 112 -5.26 -4.13 -8.98
CA GLN A 112 -6.43 -3.92 -9.84
C GLN A 112 -7.48 -3.03 -9.16
N GLU A 113 -8.39 -2.48 -9.95
CA GLU A 113 -9.58 -1.80 -9.43
C GLU A 113 -10.39 -2.75 -8.53
N GLY A 114 -10.74 -2.29 -7.33
CA GLY A 114 -11.37 -3.11 -6.29
C GLY A 114 -10.42 -3.99 -5.48
N GLY A 115 -9.15 -4.13 -5.89
CA GLY A 115 -8.12 -4.78 -5.09
C GLY A 115 -7.72 -3.94 -3.87
N VAL A 116 -7.40 -4.59 -2.77
CA VAL A 116 -7.00 -3.94 -1.51
C VAL A 116 -5.74 -4.60 -0.97
N ILE A 117 -4.72 -3.79 -0.68
CA ILE A 117 -3.54 -4.21 0.07
C ILE A 117 -3.54 -3.42 1.37
N ARG A 118 -3.52 -4.10 2.51
CA ARG A 118 -3.59 -3.42 3.79
C ARG A 118 -2.74 -4.04 4.88
N ASP A 119 -2.43 -3.23 5.91
CA ASP A 119 -1.73 -3.65 7.13
C ASP A 119 -0.43 -4.43 6.84
N LEU A 120 0.34 -4.03 5.82
CA LEU A 120 1.55 -4.72 5.34
C LEU A 120 2.80 -3.88 5.54
N ARG A 121 3.84 -4.48 6.10
CA ARG A 121 5.19 -3.91 6.09
C ARG A 121 6.06 -4.64 5.07
N ALA A 122 6.71 -3.90 4.19
CA ALA A 122 7.58 -4.46 3.16
C ALA A 122 8.97 -3.82 3.23
N GLU A 123 10.02 -4.63 3.08
CA GLU A 123 11.41 -4.17 3.18
C GLU A 123 12.26 -4.78 2.07
N GLY A 124 13.06 -3.94 1.38
CA GLY A 124 13.98 -4.46 0.37
C GLY A 124 14.36 -3.48 -0.73
N ALA A 125 14.59 -4.00 -1.93
CA ALA A 125 15.01 -3.23 -3.09
C ALA A 125 14.15 -3.57 -4.32
N VAL A 126 13.63 -2.53 -4.95
CA VAL A 126 12.92 -2.60 -6.23
C VAL A 126 13.72 -1.78 -7.23
N THR A 127 14.54 -2.46 -8.01
CA THR A 127 15.54 -1.84 -8.89
C THR A 127 15.48 -2.45 -10.29
N PRO A 128 14.33 -2.33 -10.99
CA PRO A 128 14.20 -2.88 -12.34
C PRO A 128 15.19 -2.22 -13.29
N GLU A 129 15.60 -2.98 -14.29
CA GLU A 129 16.61 -2.59 -15.27
C GLU A 129 16.02 -1.94 -16.53
N GLY A 130 16.86 -1.25 -17.28
CA GLY A 130 16.52 -0.69 -18.59
C GLY A 130 15.55 0.49 -18.50
N ASP A 131 14.60 0.52 -19.40
CA ASP A 131 13.61 1.61 -19.50
C ASP A 131 12.38 1.39 -18.58
N ALA A 132 12.55 0.64 -17.48
CA ALA A 132 11.46 0.31 -16.58
C ALA A 132 10.78 1.56 -16.00
N ARG A 133 9.46 1.55 -16.06
CA ARG A 133 8.58 2.60 -15.53
C ARG A 133 7.64 2.00 -14.51
N ASN A 134 7.05 2.86 -13.69
CA ASN A 134 6.11 2.48 -12.64
C ASN A 134 6.77 1.50 -11.66
N ALA A 135 7.77 1.97 -10.90
CA ALA A 135 8.37 1.17 -9.84
C ALA A 135 7.99 1.72 -8.46
N GLY A 136 7.50 0.85 -7.59
CA GLY A 136 7.13 1.17 -6.21
C GLY A 136 7.44 0.03 -5.26
N GLY A 137 7.63 0.33 -3.99
CA GLY A 137 7.96 -0.68 -2.98
C GLY A 137 6.84 -1.69 -2.77
N ILE A 138 5.60 -1.22 -2.71
CA ILE A 138 4.41 -2.05 -2.59
C ILE A 138 3.85 -2.38 -3.98
N ALA A 139 3.59 -1.40 -4.83
CA ALA A 139 3.00 -1.62 -6.13
C ALA A 139 3.72 -0.85 -7.23
N GLY A 140 3.92 -1.48 -8.39
CA GLY A 140 4.34 -0.76 -9.58
C GLY A 140 3.24 0.19 -10.05
N GLU A 141 2.02 -0.30 -10.17
CA GLU A 141 0.84 0.46 -10.54
C GLU A 141 -0.33 0.16 -9.60
N ASN A 142 -0.95 1.19 -9.04
CA ASN A 142 -2.12 1.07 -8.18
C ASN A 142 -3.37 1.62 -8.86
N ARG A 143 -4.39 0.79 -9.01
CA ARG A 143 -5.75 1.14 -9.43
C ARG A 143 -6.78 0.81 -8.36
N GLY A 144 -6.35 0.16 -7.27
CA GLY A 144 -7.15 -0.24 -6.12
C GLY A 144 -6.87 0.61 -4.89
N THR A 145 -6.83 -0.02 -3.74
CA THR A 145 -6.54 0.63 -2.46
C THR A 145 -5.29 0.04 -1.82
N ILE A 146 -4.36 0.90 -1.40
CA ILE A 146 -3.23 0.55 -0.54
C ILE A 146 -3.41 1.35 0.74
N GLU A 147 -3.64 0.69 1.87
CA GLU A 147 -3.91 1.36 3.13
C GLU A 147 -3.11 0.77 4.31
N ASP A 148 -2.71 1.63 5.24
CA ASP A 148 -1.98 1.25 6.46
C ASP A 148 -0.72 0.39 6.16
N CYS A 149 -0.06 0.67 5.03
CA CYS A 149 1.13 -0.07 4.58
C CYS A 149 2.41 0.76 4.76
N SER A 150 3.54 0.07 4.89
CA SER A 150 4.84 0.73 4.89
C SER A 150 5.84 0.03 3.98
N PHE A 151 6.76 0.83 3.41
CA PHE A 151 7.92 0.33 2.69
C PHE A 151 9.18 0.98 3.22
N THR A 152 10.18 0.14 3.48
CA THR A 152 11.53 0.56 3.88
C THR A 152 12.55 -0.01 2.92
N GLY A 153 13.28 0.84 2.21
CA GLY A 153 14.30 0.33 1.30
C GLY A 153 14.60 1.25 0.12
N THR A 154 15.01 0.65 -1.00
CA THR A 154 15.39 1.40 -2.20
C THR A 154 14.45 1.07 -3.34
N VAL A 155 13.93 2.12 -3.98
CA VAL A 155 13.20 2.00 -5.25
C VAL A 155 13.93 2.83 -6.30
N SER A 156 14.25 2.23 -7.46
CA SER A 156 14.86 2.97 -8.54
C SER A 156 14.33 2.53 -9.90
N GLY A 157 14.48 3.38 -10.90
CA GLY A 157 14.04 3.11 -12.27
C GLY A 157 14.11 4.36 -13.14
N LYS A 158 13.46 4.34 -14.30
CA LYS A 158 13.52 5.46 -15.24
C LYS A 158 12.48 6.54 -14.94
N ALA A 159 11.23 6.17 -14.78
CA ALA A 159 10.16 7.14 -14.57
C ALA A 159 9.02 6.55 -13.71
N ASN A 160 8.26 7.41 -13.04
CA ASN A 160 7.19 7.06 -12.13
C ASN A 160 7.72 6.17 -11.00
N ILE A 161 8.61 6.73 -10.18
CA ILE A 161 9.27 6.02 -9.09
C ILE A 161 8.73 6.53 -7.76
N GLY A 162 8.17 5.64 -6.95
CA GLY A 162 7.62 6.00 -5.65
C GLY A 162 7.95 4.99 -4.56
N GLY A 163 8.06 5.44 -3.32
CA GLY A 163 8.34 4.55 -2.18
C GLY A 163 7.23 3.53 -1.96
N ILE A 164 5.97 3.88 -2.16
CA ILE A 164 4.81 2.98 -2.04
C ILE A 164 4.36 2.50 -3.43
N ALA A 165 4.04 3.41 -4.35
CA ALA A 165 3.59 3.05 -5.68
C ALA A 165 4.33 3.84 -6.75
N GLY A 166 4.70 3.19 -7.86
CA GLY A 166 5.24 3.86 -9.01
C GLY A 166 4.23 4.84 -9.62
N ALA A 167 3.06 4.34 -9.95
CA ALA A 167 1.92 5.12 -10.42
C ALA A 167 0.66 4.81 -9.61
N ASN A 168 -0.02 5.84 -9.12
CA ASN A 168 -1.35 5.78 -8.54
C ASN A 168 -2.36 6.34 -9.54
N MET A 169 -3.13 5.46 -10.16
CA MET A 169 -4.05 5.80 -11.25
C MET A 169 -5.34 6.44 -10.72
N ALA A 170 -6.18 6.97 -11.59
CA ALA A 170 -7.38 7.74 -11.22
C ALA A 170 -8.36 7.01 -10.28
N ALA A 171 -8.48 5.69 -10.37
CA ALA A 171 -9.29 4.89 -9.43
C ALA A 171 -8.51 4.48 -8.16
N GLY A 172 -7.19 4.71 -8.13
CA GLY A 172 -6.32 4.28 -7.04
C GLY A 172 -6.40 5.17 -5.81
N SER A 173 -6.26 4.55 -4.64
CA SER A 173 -6.17 5.22 -3.34
C SER A 173 -4.96 4.73 -2.57
N ILE A 174 -4.17 5.66 -1.99
CA ILE A 174 -3.07 5.36 -1.08
C ILE A 174 -3.33 6.13 0.22
N LEU A 175 -3.58 5.39 1.30
CA LEU A 175 -4.07 5.94 2.56
C LEU A 175 -3.19 5.51 3.73
N HIS A 176 -2.81 6.44 4.61
CA HIS A 176 -2.05 6.17 5.86
C HIS A 176 -0.77 5.36 5.64
N CYS A 177 -0.15 5.48 4.47
CA CYS A 177 1.06 4.73 4.13
C CYS A 177 2.34 5.50 4.49
N GLN A 178 3.41 4.75 4.75
CA GLN A 178 4.70 5.31 5.12
C GLN A 178 5.80 4.79 4.18
N ALA A 179 6.67 5.68 3.73
CA ALA A 179 7.84 5.31 2.95
C ALA A 179 9.13 5.83 3.59
N SER A 180 10.16 4.99 3.63
CA SER A 180 11.48 5.32 4.14
C SER A 180 12.59 4.68 3.28
N GLY A 181 13.81 5.23 3.34
CA GLY A 181 14.94 4.76 2.54
C GLY A 181 15.22 5.68 1.36
N ALA A 182 15.17 5.20 0.11
CA ALA A 182 15.48 6.02 -1.06
C ALA A 182 14.58 5.71 -2.26
N ALA A 183 14.17 6.76 -2.97
CA ALA A 183 13.50 6.68 -4.26
C ALA A 183 14.31 7.48 -5.30
N ALA A 184 14.73 6.86 -6.40
CA ALA A 184 15.58 7.47 -7.40
C ALA A 184 15.10 7.16 -8.83
N GLY A 185 14.91 8.19 -9.64
CA GLY A 185 14.49 8.07 -11.03
C GLY A 185 14.89 9.28 -11.88
N GLU A 186 14.85 9.12 -13.21
CA GLU A 186 15.15 10.20 -14.13
C GLU A 186 13.99 11.19 -14.27
N ALA A 187 12.75 10.72 -14.08
CA ALA A 187 11.55 11.54 -14.18
C ALA A 187 10.44 11.04 -13.25
N MET A 188 9.61 11.98 -12.74
CA MET A 188 8.44 11.71 -11.91
C MET A 188 8.78 10.79 -10.73
N THR A 189 9.62 11.28 -9.84
CA THR A 189 10.03 10.58 -8.63
C THR A 189 9.40 11.23 -7.41
N GLY A 190 8.77 10.45 -6.55
CA GLY A 190 8.14 10.90 -5.31
C GLY A 190 8.41 9.95 -4.15
N GLY A 191 8.31 10.45 -2.93
CA GLY A 191 8.52 9.62 -1.75
C GLY A 191 7.43 8.57 -1.55
N ILE A 192 6.18 8.89 -1.89
CA ILE A 192 5.04 7.97 -1.79
C ILE A 192 4.68 7.43 -3.17
N ALA A 193 4.33 8.29 -4.12
CA ALA A 193 4.00 7.92 -5.49
C ALA A 193 4.81 8.75 -6.49
N GLY A 194 5.31 8.13 -7.55
CA GLY A 194 6.01 8.82 -8.61
C GLY A 194 5.05 9.61 -9.50
N TYR A 195 3.97 8.99 -9.90
CA TYR A 195 2.87 9.60 -10.63
C TYR A 195 1.56 9.41 -9.85
N ASN A 196 0.75 10.46 -9.73
CA ASN A 196 -0.50 10.39 -8.98
C ASN A 196 -1.64 11.08 -9.72
N GLU A 197 -2.68 10.34 -10.06
CA GLU A 197 -3.98 10.80 -10.53
C GLU A 197 -5.10 10.51 -9.53
N GLY A 198 -4.86 9.57 -8.60
CA GLY A 198 -5.84 9.10 -7.64
C GLY A 198 -5.81 9.85 -6.31
N LEU A 199 -6.37 9.21 -5.29
CA LEU A 199 -6.37 9.74 -3.93
C LEU A 199 -5.07 9.36 -3.21
N LEU A 200 -4.43 10.36 -2.60
CA LEU A 200 -3.31 10.18 -1.70
C LEU A 200 -3.60 10.98 -0.43
N ALA A 201 -3.76 10.31 0.72
CA ALA A 201 -4.13 10.97 1.96
C ALA A 201 -3.44 10.37 3.19
N SER A 202 -3.06 11.23 4.12
CA SER A 202 -2.45 10.87 5.42
C SER A 202 -1.21 9.97 5.28
N CYS A 203 -0.41 10.19 4.24
CA CYS A 203 0.82 9.45 4.00
C CYS A 203 2.04 10.22 4.50
N GLU A 204 3.04 9.50 4.97
CA GLU A 204 4.29 10.06 5.47
C GLU A 204 5.47 9.59 4.63
N ASN A 205 6.36 10.50 4.26
CA ASN A 205 7.60 10.18 3.57
C ASN A 205 8.81 10.64 4.37
N SER A 206 9.70 9.71 4.66
CA SER A 206 11.04 9.97 5.19
C SER A 206 12.15 9.43 4.27
N ALA A 207 11.79 8.97 3.05
CA ALA A 207 12.76 8.52 2.07
C ALA A 207 13.47 9.71 1.40
N PHE A 208 14.72 9.51 1.05
CA PHE A 208 15.48 10.42 0.20
C PHE A 208 15.00 10.31 -1.24
N VAL A 209 14.59 11.43 -1.84
CA VAL A 209 14.08 11.44 -3.21
C VAL A 209 15.11 12.10 -4.13
N ASN A 210 15.58 11.34 -5.14
CA ASN A 210 16.60 11.79 -6.12
C ASN A 210 17.86 12.40 -5.51
N VAL A 211 18.20 12.00 -4.29
CA VAL A 211 19.49 12.37 -3.69
C VAL A 211 20.55 11.44 -4.27
N ALA A 212 21.52 12.00 -5.01
CA ALA A 212 22.65 11.24 -5.47
C ALA A 212 23.38 10.62 -4.26
N SER A 213 23.52 9.30 -4.25
CA SER A 213 24.16 8.56 -3.16
C SER A 213 25.68 8.75 -3.10
N THR A 214 26.23 9.60 -3.93
CA THR A 214 27.64 9.90 -3.97
C THR A 214 27.90 11.23 -3.28
N ASP A 215 28.32 11.09 -2.00
CA ASP A 215 28.97 12.12 -1.20
C ASP A 215 28.29 13.50 -1.22
N PRO A 216 27.44 13.80 -0.23
CA PRO A 216 26.98 15.16 -0.04
C PRO A 216 28.13 15.99 0.54
N ARG A 217 29.14 16.26 -0.21
CA ARG A 217 29.91 17.48 0.03
C ARG A 217 29.00 18.63 -0.35
N ILE A 218 28.13 18.99 0.58
CA ILE A 218 27.63 20.36 0.62
C ILE A 218 28.89 21.17 0.82
N ASP A 219 29.39 21.76 -0.24
CA ASP A 219 30.44 22.73 -0.15
C ASP A 219 29.81 23.95 0.54
N LEU A 220 30.01 24.03 1.86
CA LEU A 220 29.52 25.16 2.65
C LEU A 220 30.18 26.48 2.25
N ASP A 221 31.25 26.44 1.48
CA ASP A 221 31.94 27.61 0.96
C ASP A 221 31.19 28.25 -0.22
N ASP A 222 30.28 27.53 -0.88
CA ASP A 222 29.47 28.05 -2.00
C ASP A 222 28.19 28.80 -1.52
N LEU A 223 27.90 28.79 -0.23
CA LEU A 223 26.75 29.49 0.35
C LEU A 223 27.06 30.93 0.81
N THR A 224 28.27 31.41 0.58
CA THR A 224 28.75 32.74 1.05
C THR A 224 29.03 33.74 -0.08
N GLN A 225 28.45 33.55 -1.28
CA GLN A 225 28.51 34.56 -2.35
C GLN A 225 27.20 35.25 -2.59
#